data_e6d748fb0044c245ba0b89275fee9c38
#
_entry.id   e6d748fb0044c245ba0b89275fee9c38
#
_cell.length_a   1.000
_cell.length_b   1.000
_cell.length_c   1.000
_cell.angle_alpha   90.00
_cell.angle_beta   90.00
_cell.angle_gamma   90.00
#
_symmetry.space_group_name_H-M   'P 1'
#
loop_
_entity.id
_entity.type
_entity.pdbx_description
1 polymer ?
#
loop_
_entity_poly.entity_id
_entity_poly.type
_entity_poly.pdbx_seq_one_letter_code
_entity_poly.pdbx_strand_id
1 'polypeptide(L)'
;MSSHARMLRALLSLGAVALVAVSAGAAHVTLSPSFVEAGVGSTILFETPNEREGRATTSLRLEAPPGVELGAVAAPSAWELALDDGVATWTGGRIEGTDVVSFPLEVTARTEPGNETFRAVQRYDDGESVRWDASLTVVPAAGDDAPQQQLGRAVAAGAVGLAVIGVSLVLVWRLRRRSLQER
;
A
#
# COMPACT_ATOMS: atom_id res chain seq x y z
N MET A 1 65.26 -6.77 17.33
CA MET A 1 64.51 -7.27 16.21
C MET A 1 63.57 -8.33 16.76
N SER A 2 62.33 -8.28 16.87
CA SER A 2 61.28 -7.36 16.44
C SER A 2 59.99 -7.84 17.08
N SER A 3 59.65 -7.32 18.26
CA SER A 3 58.39 -7.62 18.99
C SER A 3 57.17 -6.97 18.30
N HIS A 4 57.39 -5.98 17.43
CA HIS A 4 56.34 -5.22 16.78
C HIS A 4 55.71 -5.91 15.57
N ALA A 5 56.42 -6.87 14.95
CA ALA A 5 55.89 -7.59 13.79
C ALA A 5 54.86 -8.69 14.12
N ARG A 6 54.80 -9.13 15.38
CA ARG A 6 53.84 -10.14 15.85
C ARG A 6 52.52 -9.51 16.30
N MET A 7 52.53 -8.28 16.79
CA MET A 7 51.30 -7.55 17.17
C MET A 7 50.47 -7.06 15.96
N LEU A 8 51.12 -6.75 14.84
CA LEU A 8 50.44 -6.25 13.65
C LEU A 8 49.69 -7.35 12.89
N ARG A 9 50.05 -8.63 13.09
CA ARG A 9 49.35 -9.78 12.49
C ARG A 9 48.14 -10.25 13.28
N ALA A 10 48.02 -9.89 14.55
CA ALA A 10 46.85 -10.25 15.39
C ALA A 10 45.68 -9.31 15.25
N LEU A 11 45.88 -8.12 14.67
CA LEU A 11 44.84 -7.12 14.48
C LEU A 11 44.12 -7.17 13.11
N LEU A 12 44.59 -8.02 12.19
CA LEU A 12 44.04 -8.17 10.85
C LEU A 12 43.06 -9.35 10.68
N SER A 13 42.81 -10.12 11.75
CA SER A 13 41.86 -11.25 11.69
C SER A 13 40.52 -11.02 12.39
N LEU A 14 40.22 -9.77 12.80
CA LEU A 14 38.93 -9.41 13.44
C LEU A 14 38.04 -8.58 12.52
N GLY A 15 38.21 -8.71 11.23
CA GLY A 15 37.46 -7.99 10.24
C GLY A 15 36.60 -8.89 9.36
N ALA A 16 35.32 -8.80 9.50
CA ALA A 16 34.29 -9.26 8.56
C ALA A 16 33.66 -10.62 8.83
N VAL A 17 33.04 -10.80 9.99
CA VAL A 17 31.76 -11.50 9.99
C VAL A 17 30.71 -10.45 9.63
N ALA A 18 30.55 -10.23 8.34
CA ALA A 18 29.34 -9.57 7.83
C ALA A 18 28.18 -10.51 8.18
N LEU A 19 27.46 -10.22 9.27
CA LEU A 19 26.12 -10.73 9.46
C LEU A 19 25.32 -10.22 8.27
N VAL A 20 25.19 -11.04 7.26
CA VAL A 20 24.07 -10.93 6.32
C VAL A 20 22.84 -11.25 7.16
N ALA A 21 22.24 -10.21 7.75
CA ALA A 21 20.88 -10.29 8.19
C ALA A 21 20.07 -10.53 6.91
N VAL A 22 19.85 -11.80 6.58
CA VAL A 22 18.76 -12.18 5.70
C VAL A 22 17.52 -11.68 6.45
N SER A 23 17.02 -10.53 6.06
CA SER A 23 15.64 -10.16 6.38
C SER A 23 14.83 -11.33 5.85
N ALA A 24 14.36 -12.21 6.73
CA ALA A 24 13.20 -13.02 6.43
C ALA A 24 12.12 -11.97 6.10
N GLY A 25 11.98 -11.68 4.82
CA GLY A 25 10.84 -10.91 4.34
C GLY A 25 9.64 -11.66 4.90
N ALA A 26 8.93 -11.02 5.81
CA ALA A 26 7.71 -11.60 6.33
C ALA A 26 6.79 -11.76 5.12
N ALA A 27 6.76 -12.96 4.58
CA ALA A 27 5.91 -13.33 3.49
C ALA A 27 4.50 -13.48 4.09
N HIS A 28 3.78 -12.36 4.21
CA HIS A 28 2.41 -12.30 4.71
C HIS A 28 1.45 -12.22 3.53
N VAL A 29 0.24 -12.69 3.70
CA VAL A 29 -0.84 -12.36 2.78
C VAL A 29 -1.00 -10.84 2.78
N THR A 30 -0.86 -10.22 1.62
CA THR A 30 -0.98 -8.76 1.45
C THR A 30 -2.16 -8.41 0.55
N LEU A 31 -2.67 -7.18 0.70
CA LEU A 31 -3.78 -6.64 -0.09
C LEU A 31 -3.27 -5.58 -1.05
N SER A 32 -3.71 -5.65 -2.32
CA SER A 32 -3.37 -4.66 -3.34
C SER A 32 -4.62 -4.28 -4.17
N PRO A 33 -5.11 -3.04 -4.12
CA PRO A 33 -4.73 -1.98 -3.19
C PRO A 33 -5.05 -2.34 -1.73
N SER A 34 -4.33 -1.73 -0.78
CA SER A 34 -4.56 -1.92 0.66
C SER A 34 -5.61 -0.95 1.24
N PHE A 35 -6.36 -0.27 0.37
CA PHE A 35 -7.45 0.63 0.76
C PHE A 35 -8.61 0.53 -0.22
N VAL A 36 -9.83 0.81 0.27
CA VAL A 36 -11.06 0.93 -0.51
C VAL A 36 -11.89 2.11 -0.01
N GLU A 37 -12.77 2.66 -0.86
CA GLU A 37 -13.72 3.68 -0.44
C GLU A 37 -14.95 3.04 0.22
N ALA A 38 -15.47 3.65 1.28
CA ALA A 38 -16.66 3.19 1.97
C ALA A 38 -17.86 3.12 1.01
N GLY A 39 -18.56 1.98 0.99
CA GLY A 39 -19.75 1.74 0.15
C GLY A 39 -19.47 1.53 -1.33
N VAL A 40 -18.22 1.59 -1.78
CA VAL A 40 -17.84 1.40 -3.20
C VAL A 40 -17.26 0.01 -3.41
N GLY A 41 -17.82 -0.75 -4.38
CA GLY A 41 -17.26 -2.03 -4.79
C GLY A 41 -15.90 -1.85 -5.47
N SER A 42 -14.89 -2.57 -4.99
CA SER A 42 -13.51 -2.49 -5.48
C SER A 42 -12.90 -3.87 -5.61
N THR A 43 -12.21 -4.14 -6.71
CA THR A 43 -11.43 -5.38 -6.83
C THR A 43 -10.10 -5.21 -6.10
N ILE A 44 -9.83 -6.11 -5.16
CA ILE A 44 -8.55 -6.22 -4.47
C ILE A 44 -7.89 -7.57 -4.76
N LEU A 45 -6.58 -7.59 -4.75
CA LEU A 45 -5.77 -8.79 -4.91
C LEU A 45 -5.25 -9.22 -3.55
N PHE A 46 -5.50 -10.47 -3.17
CA PHE A 46 -4.86 -11.12 -2.04
C PHE A 46 -3.61 -11.82 -2.55
N GLU A 47 -2.45 -11.22 -2.33
CA GLU A 47 -1.16 -11.77 -2.73
C GLU A 47 -0.69 -12.75 -1.66
N THR A 48 -0.62 -14.02 -2.03
CA THR A 48 -0.30 -15.10 -1.10
C THR A 48 1.00 -15.78 -1.56
N PRO A 49 2.09 -15.58 -0.84
CA PRO A 49 3.34 -16.30 -1.08
C PRO A 49 3.27 -17.72 -0.50
N ASN A 50 4.08 -18.62 -1.07
CA ASN A 50 4.36 -19.87 -0.38
C ASN A 50 5.55 -19.67 0.57
N GLU A 51 5.35 -19.95 1.86
CA GLU A 51 6.36 -19.69 2.90
C GLU A 51 7.05 -20.94 3.41
N ARG A 52 6.56 -22.10 3.03
CA ARG A 52 7.11 -23.37 3.50
C ARG A 52 7.92 -24.05 2.40
N GLU A 53 9.22 -24.04 2.56
CA GLU A 53 10.11 -24.76 1.66
C GLU A 53 9.76 -26.26 1.61
N GLY A 54 9.71 -26.81 0.40
CA GLY A 54 9.37 -28.22 0.17
C GLY A 54 7.90 -28.60 0.43
N ARG A 55 7.03 -27.62 0.65
CA ARG A 55 5.59 -27.79 0.78
C ARG A 55 4.86 -26.85 -0.18
N ALA A 56 3.71 -27.27 -0.66
CA ALA A 56 2.89 -26.43 -1.51
C ALA A 56 1.62 -26.00 -0.77
N THR A 57 1.24 -24.73 -0.97
CA THR A 57 -0.09 -24.25 -0.56
C THR A 57 -1.14 -24.86 -1.48
N THR A 58 -2.18 -25.44 -0.91
CA THR A 58 -3.26 -26.13 -1.64
C THR A 58 -4.63 -25.51 -1.42
N SER A 59 -4.77 -24.63 -0.43
CA SER A 59 -5.99 -23.87 -0.16
C SER A 59 -5.68 -22.56 0.53
N LEU A 60 -6.45 -21.53 0.17
CA LEU A 60 -6.53 -20.25 0.89
C LEU A 60 -7.98 -20.02 1.28
N ARG A 61 -8.24 -19.79 2.55
CA ARG A 61 -9.53 -19.36 3.09
C ARG A 61 -9.38 -17.96 3.65
N LEU A 62 -10.27 -17.05 3.26
CA LEU A 62 -10.29 -15.67 3.70
C LEU A 62 -11.63 -15.38 4.34
N GLU A 63 -11.61 -14.81 5.54
CA GLU A 63 -12.79 -14.38 6.28
C GLU A 63 -12.80 -12.85 6.33
N ALA A 64 -13.87 -12.25 5.84
CA ALA A 64 -14.07 -10.82 5.88
C ALA A 64 -14.46 -10.36 7.30
N PRO A 65 -14.05 -9.17 7.73
CA PRO A 65 -14.56 -8.57 8.95
C PRO A 65 -16.05 -8.19 8.81
N PRO A 66 -16.79 -8.04 9.91
CA PRO A 66 -18.19 -7.62 9.89
C PRO A 66 -18.38 -6.32 9.10
N GLY A 67 -19.40 -6.25 8.24
CA GLY A 67 -19.71 -5.08 7.44
C GLY A 67 -18.90 -4.98 6.13
N VAL A 68 -18.04 -5.95 5.83
CA VAL A 68 -17.36 -6.07 4.55
C VAL A 68 -17.98 -7.20 3.74
N GLU A 69 -18.53 -6.85 2.58
CA GLU A 69 -19.16 -7.79 1.65
C GLU A 69 -18.13 -8.27 0.62
N LEU A 70 -18.21 -9.56 0.26
CA LEU A 70 -17.36 -10.18 -0.74
C LEU A 70 -18.15 -10.50 -2.00
N GLY A 71 -17.57 -10.22 -3.17
CA GLY A 71 -18.09 -10.56 -4.49
C GLY A 71 -17.10 -11.41 -5.28
N ALA A 72 -17.64 -12.28 -6.14
CA ALA A 72 -16.82 -13.18 -6.94
C ALA A 72 -16.18 -12.43 -8.12
N VAL A 73 -14.88 -12.66 -8.30
CA VAL A 73 -14.12 -12.34 -9.51
C VAL A 73 -13.52 -13.65 -10.03
N ALA A 74 -13.14 -13.69 -11.30
CA ALA A 74 -12.52 -14.89 -11.87
C ALA A 74 -11.30 -15.31 -11.06
N ALA A 75 -11.30 -16.54 -10.57
CA ALA A 75 -10.17 -17.11 -9.84
C ALA A 75 -8.93 -17.26 -10.76
N PRO A 76 -7.71 -17.28 -10.20
CA PRO A 76 -6.51 -17.61 -10.95
C PRO A 76 -6.62 -18.98 -11.60
N SER A 77 -5.88 -19.17 -12.69
CA SER A 77 -5.84 -20.47 -13.40
C SER A 77 -5.56 -21.63 -12.44
N ALA A 78 -6.27 -22.75 -12.60
CA ALA A 78 -6.25 -23.93 -11.76
C ALA A 78 -6.83 -23.77 -10.34
N TRP A 79 -7.33 -22.59 -9.97
CA TRP A 79 -8.01 -22.36 -8.70
C TRP A 79 -9.51 -22.23 -8.89
N GLU A 80 -10.27 -22.74 -7.94
CA GLU A 80 -11.72 -22.60 -7.85
C GLU A 80 -12.07 -21.74 -6.64
N LEU A 81 -12.96 -20.75 -6.82
CA LEU A 81 -13.45 -19.89 -5.75
C LEU A 81 -14.83 -20.34 -5.31
N ALA A 82 -14.99 -20.56 -4.01
CA ALA A 82 -16.28 -20.66 -3.34
C ALA A 82 -16.47 -19.47 -2.41
N LEU A 83 -17.65 -18.83 -2.46
CA LEU A 83 -18.06 -17.76 -1.53
C LEU A 83 -19.21 -18.27 -0.68
N ASP A 84 -19.12 -18.11 0.63
CA ASP A 84 -20.14 -18.47 1.59
C ASP A 84 -20.07 -17.54 2.81
N ASP A 85 -21.14 -16.80 3.09
CA ASP A 85 -21.36 -15.95 4.27
C ASP A 85 -20.12 -15.14 4.72
N GLY A 86 -19.57 -14.31 3.81
CA GLY A 86 -18.41 -13.48 4.08
C GLY A 86 -17.07 -14.22 4.11
N VAL A 87 -17.05 -15.46 3.60
CA VAL A 87 -15.86 -16.30 3.48
C VAL A 87 -15.58 -16.61 2.03
N ALA A 88 -14.38 -16.31 1.56
CA ALA A 88 -13.86 -16.77 0.28
C ALA A 88 -12.90 -17.95 0.49
N THR A 89 -13.07 -19.01 -0.27
CA THR A 89 -12.19 -20.18 -0.21
C THR A 89 -11.74 -20.54 -1.62
N TRP A 90 -10.42 -20.57 -1.84
CA TRP A 90 -9.80 -21.03 -3.07
C TRP A 90 -9.17 -22.40 -2.87
N THR A 91 -9.43 -23.31 -3.81
CA THR A 91 -8.93 -24.69 -3.82
C THR A 91 -8.58 -25.12 -5.25
N GLY A 92 -7.99 -26.31 -5.40
CA GLY A 92 -7.71 -26.94 -6.69
C GLY A 92 -6.33 -26.63 -7.27
N GLY A 93 -5.78 -25.45 -6.95
CA GLY A 93 -4.44 -25.04 -7.39
C GLY A 93 -3.33 -25.41 -6.39
N ARG A 94 -2.11 -24.94 -6.71
CA ARG A 94 -0.91 -25.10 -5.86
C ARG A 94 -0.05 -23.85 -5.95
N ILE A 95 0.55 -23.43 -4.83
CA ILE A 95 1.64 -22.46 -4.80
C ILE A 95 2.88 -23.20 -4.31
N GLU A 96 3.92 -23.22 -5.11
CA GLU A 96 5.14 -24.00 -4.85
C GLU A 96 6.37 -23.11 -4.71
N GLY A 97 7.41 -23.63 -4.06
CA GLY A 97 8.70 -22.96 -3.93
C GLY A 97 8.60 -21.57 -3.32
N THR A 98 8.97 -20.55 -4.09
CA THR A 98 8.90 -19.13 -3.72
C THR A 98 7.84 -18.36 -4.51
N ASP A 99 6.90 -19.09 -5.14
CA ASP A 99 5.87 -18.49 -5.96
C ASP A 99 4.90 -17.66 -5.09
N VAL A 100 4.30 -16.66 -5.74
CA VAL A 100 3.24 -15.82 -5.19
C VAL A 100 2.04 -15.92 -6.13
N VAL A 101 0.87 -16.17 -5.58
CA VAL A 101 -0.38 -16.15 -6.35
C VAL A 101 -1.25 -15.00 -5.86
N SER A 102 -1.79 -14.22 -6.81
CA SER A 102 -2.74 -13.15 -6.54
C SER A 102 -4.16 -13.66 -6.73
N PHE A 103 -4.97 -13.60 -5.68
CA PHE A 103 -6.37 -14.01 -5.67
C PHE A 103 -7.26 -12.78 -5.74
N PRO A 104 -7.88 -12.47 -6.88
CA PRO A 104 -8.78 -11.33 -7.03
C PRO A 104 -10.10 -11.58 -6.30
N LEU A 105 -10.61 -10.55 -5.66
CA LEU A 105 -11.89 -10.56 -4.96
C LEU A 105 -12.53 -9.17 -5.01
N GLU A 106 -13.81 -9.09 -5.29
CA GLU A 106 -14.54 -7.84 -5.12
C GLU A 106 -14.86 -7.63 -3.64
N VAL A 107 -14.63 -6.42 -3.14
CA VAL A 107 -14.84 -6.04 -1.74
C VAL A 107 -15.66 -4.76 -1.70
N THR A 108 -16.74 -4.75 -0.90
CA THR A 108 -17.50 -3.55 -0.58
C THR A 108 -17.54 -3.39 0.94
N ALA A 109 -16.86 -2.37 1.46
CA ALA A 109 -16.86 -2.06 2.88
C ALA A 109 -18.04 -1.15 3.22
N ARG A 110 -18.99 -1.64 4.04
CA ARG A 110 -20.12 -0.87 4.56
C ARG A 110 -19.90 -0.45 6.02
N THR A 111 -18.63 -0.21 6.35
CA THR A 111 -18.19 0.24 7.66
C THR A 111 -17.83 1.71 7.60
N GLU A 112 -17.74 2.35 8.76
CA GLU A 112 -17.15 3.68 8.88
C GLU A 112 -15.67 3.65 8.43
N PRO A 113 -15.12 4.77 7.95
CA PRO A 113 -13.69 4.86 7.62
C PRO A 113 -12.81 4.42 8.78
N GLY A 114 -11.85 3.54 8.50
CA GLY A 114 -10.99 2.93 9.52
C GLY A 114 -10.17 1.77 8.97
N ASN A 115 -9.58 1.00 9.86
CA ASN A 115 -8.83 -0.20 9.52
C ASN A 115 -9.68 -1.44 9.79
N GLU A 116 -9.82 -2.26 8.77
CA GLU A 116 -10.47 -3.56 8.80
C GLU A 116 -9.43 -4.67 8.70
N THR A 117 -9.68 -5.81 9.34
CA THR A 117 -8.74 -6.93 9.34
C THR A 117 -9.42 -8.19 8.80
N PHE A 118 -8.92 -8.68 7.69
CA PHE A 118 -9.26 -9.99 7.15
C PHE A 118 -8.43 -11.06 7.86
N ARG A 119 -9.05 -12.23 8.09
CA ARG A 119 -8.34 -13.40 8.59
C ARG A 119 -8.15 -14.40 7.48
N ALA A 120 -6.91 -14.69 7.14
CA ALA A 120 -6.57 -15.68 6.14
C ALA A 120 -6.05 -16.96 6.80
N VAL A 121 -6.42 -18.12 6.24
CA VAL A 121 -5.89 -19.42 6.59
C VAL A 121 -5.33 -20.07 5.34
N GLN A 122 -4.03 -20.24 5.31
CA GLN A 122 -3.30 -20.91 4.24
C GLN A 122 -3.05 -22.36 4.64
N ARG A 123 -3.46 -23.31 3.81
CA ARG A 123 -3.29 -24.74 4.05
C ARG A 123 -2.31 -25.35 3.08
N TYR A 124 -1.43 -26.20 3.59
CA TYR A 124 -0.40 -26.91 2.85
C TYR A 124 -0.78 -28.34 2.55
N ASP A 125 -0.03 -28.97 1.62
CA ASP A 125 -0.24 -30.35 1.16
C ASP A 125 0.04 -31.43 2.21
N ASP A 126 0.75 -31.08 3.30
CA ASP A 126 0.94 -31.95 4.47
C ASP A 126 -0.20 -31.84 5.50
N GLY A 127 -1.22 -31.00 5.24
CA GLY A 127 -2.34 -30.77 6.12
C GLY A 127 -2.14 -29.69 7.17
N GLU A 128 -0.93 -29.18 7.32
CA GLU A 128 -0.65 -28.03 8.19
C GLU A 128 -1.31 -26.76 7.67
N SER A 129 -1.55 -25.81 8.58
CA SER A 129 -2.15 -24.53 8.23
C SER A 129 -1.49 -23.37 8.98
N VAL A 130 -1.37 -22.25 8.33
CA VAL A 130 -0.87 -20.99 8.90
C VAL A 130 -1.96 -19.93 8.82
N ARG A 131 -2.09 -19.08 9.85
CA ARG A 131 -3.04 -17.98 9.92
C ARG A 131 -2.31 -16.66 9.72
N TRP A 132 -2.97 -15.77 8.99
CA TRP A 132 -2.49 -14.44 8.68
C TRP A 132 -3.59 -13.41 8.93
N ASP A 133 -3.21 -12.24 9.39
CA ASP A 133 -4.07 -11.07 9.43
C ASP A 133 -3.64 -10.12 8.30
N ALA A 134 -4.60 -9.75 7.45
CA ALA A 134 -4.37 -8.82 6.35
C ALA A 134 -5.21 -7.54 6.57
N SER A 135 -4.56 -6.39 6.61
CA SER A 135 -5.21 -5.11 6.91
C SER A 135 -5.68 -4.40 5.65
N LEU A 136 -6.92 -3.90 5.68
CA LEU A 136 -7.53 -3.05 4.67
C LEU A 136 -7.90 -1.71 5.29
N THR A 137 -7.54 -0.61 4.68
CA THR A 137 -7.98 0.71 5.12
C THR A 137 -9.25 1.12 4.35
N VAL A 138 -10.32 1.40 5.07
CA VAL A 138 -11.53 2.00 4.50
C VAL A 138 -11.39 3.51 4.59
N VAL A 139 -11.43 4.18 3.43
CA VAL A 139 -11.40 5.64 3.35
C VAL A 139 -12.80 6.19 3.09
N PRO A 140 -13.08 7.46 3.44
CA PRO A 140 -14.36 8.08 3.08
C PRO A 140 -14.60 7.97 1.58
N ALA A 141 -15.83 7.67 1.17
CA ALA A 141 -16.20 7.77 -0.23
C ALA A 141 -15.91 9.21 -0.72
N ALA A 142 -15.38 9.35 -1.94
CA ALA A 142 -15.23 10.65 -2.56
C ALA A 142 -16.65 11.23 -2.76
N GLY A 143 -17.11 11.98 -1.76
CA GLY A 143 -18.35 12.72 -1.85
C GLY A 143 -18.23 13.80 -2.93
N ASP A 144 -19.39 14.28 -3.44
CA ASP A 144 -19.48 15.43 -4.35
C ASP A 144 -18.85 16.72 -3.80
N ASP A 145 -18.39 16.70 -2.56
CA ASP A 145 -17.63 17.74 -1.84
C ASP A 145 -16.11 17.71 -2.09
N ALA A 146 -15.61 16.96 -3.06
CA ALA A 146 -14.23 17.05 -3.50
C ALA A 146 -13.92 18.50 -3.91
N PRO A 147 -12.74 19.05 -3.57
CA PRO A 147 -12.47 20.44 -3.22
C PRO A 147 -12.55 21.46 -4.36
N GLN A 148 -13.70 21.60 -4.99
CA GLN A 148 -14.00 22.77 -5.84
C GLN A 148 -13.89 24.09 -5.02
N GLN A 149 -14.14 24.05 -3.72
CA GLN A 149 -13.98 25.20 -2.83
C GLN A 149 -12.51 25.62 -2.64
N GLN A 150 -11.55 24.72 -2.72
CA GLN A 150 -10.13 25.08 -2.61
C GLN A 150 -9.58 25.68 -3.91
N LEU A 151 -10.00 25.19 -5.08
CA LEU A 151 -9.64 25.82 -6.35
C LEU A 151 -10.25 27.24 -6.48
N GLY A 152 -11.52 27.42 -6.09
CA GLY A 152 -12.17 28.72 -6.08
C GLY A 152 -11.46 29.73 -5.16
N ARG A 153 -11.00 29.31 -3.99
CA ARG A 153 -10.23 30.16 -3.06
C ARG A 153 -8.84 30.45 -3.56
N ALA A 154 -8.15 29.49 -4.19
CA ALA A 154 -6.82 29.71 -4.77
C ALA A 154 -6.87 30.66 -5.96
N VAL A 155 -7.89 30.56 -6.83
CA VAL A 155 -8.09 31.47 -7.96
C VAL A 155 -8.44 32.87 -7.46
N ALA A 156 -9.30 33.02 -6.43
CA ALA A 156 -9.64 34.32 -5.85
C ALA A 156 -8.41 34.99 -5.20
N ALA A 157 -7.57 34.24 -4.49
CA ALA A 157 -6.34 34.75 -3.90
C ALA A 157 -5.31 35.17 -4.96
N GLY A 158 -5.20 34.42 -6.06
CA GLY A 158 -4.36 34.76 -7.21
C GLY A 158 -4.79 36.04 -7.92
N ALA A 159 -6.10 36.24 -8.12
CA ALA A 159 -6.65 37.43 -8.75
C ALA A 159 -6.39 38.70 -7.93
N VAL A 160 -6.52 38.65 -6.60
CA VAL A 160 -6.20 39.75 -5.69
C VAL A 160 -4.71 40.09 -5.73
N GLY A 161 -3.83 39.08 -5.76
CA GLY A 161 -2.38 39.27 -5.85
C GLY A 161 -1.96 39.97 -7.14
N LEU A 162 -2.52 39.63 -8.28
CA LEU A 162 -2.24 40.26 -9.56
C LEU A 162 -2.73 41.72 -9.63
N ALA A 163 -3.90 41.98 -9.03
CA ALA A 163 -4.43 43.35 -8.96
C ALA A 163 -3.51 44.27 -8.12
N VAL A 164 -2.98 43.83 -6.99
CA VAL A 164 -2.06 44.59 -6.16
C VAL A 164 -0.74 44.89 -6.87
N ILE A 165 -0.19 43.89 -7.61
CA ILE A 165 1.04 44.09 -8.39
C ILE A 165 0.79 45.07 -9.53
N GLY A 166 -0.35 45.00 -10.23
CA GLY A 166 -0.71 45.92 -11.30
C GLY A 166 -0.80 47.40 -10.82
N VAL A 167 -1.48 47.62 -9.71
CA VAL A 167 -1.61 48.97 -9.10
C VAL A 167 -0.25 49.52 -8.67
N SER A 168 0.60 48.69 -8.09
CA SER A 168 1.96 49.09 -7.66
C SER A 168 2.83 49.52 -8.86
N LEU A 169 2.78 48.79 -9.96
CA LEU A 169 3.56 49.12 -11.15
C LEU A 169 3.08 50.40 -11.81
N VAL A 170 1.78 50.68 -11.86
CA VAL A 170 1.22 51.91 -12.39
C VAL A 170 1.63 53.10 -11.51
N LEU A 171 1.66 52.94 -10.19
CA LEU A 171 2.07 53.98 -9.26
C LEU A 171 3.54 54.36 -9.42
N VAL A 172 4.41 53.34 -9.51
CA VAL A 172 5.86 53.53 -9.74
C VAL A 172 6.12 54.22 -11.09
N TRP A 173 5.38 53.84 -12.14
CA TRP A 173 5.51 54.45 -13.46
C TRP A 173 5.05 55.89 -13.47
N ARG A 174 3.94 56.25 -12.77
CA ARG A 174 3.48 57.64 -12.62
C ARG A 174 4.47 58.50 -11.85
N LEU A 175 5.06 58.02 -10.78
CA LEU A 175 6.06 58.73 -9.99
C LEU A 175 7.34 59.00 -10.82
N ARG A 176 7.81 58.01 -11.58
CA ARG A 176 8.96 58.20 -12.49
C ARG A 176 8.71 59.23 -13.59
N ARG A 177 7.52 59.31 -14.16
CA ARG A 177 7.20 60.31 -15.17
C ARG A 177 7.20 61.73 -14.62
N ARG A 178 6.78 61.95 -13.37
CA ARG A 178 6.82 63.28 -12.74
C ARG A 178 8.25 63.79 -12.50
N SER A 179 9.15 62.90 -12.13
CA SER A 179 10.57 63.28 -11.89
C SER A 179 11.37 63.58 -13.18
N LEU A 180 10.83 63.19 -14.35
CA LEU A 180 11.45 63.54 -15.64
C LEU A 180 10.91 64.83 -16.26
N GLN A 181 9.83 65.41 -15.72
CA GLN A 181 9.28 66.70 -16.18
C GLN A 181 9.81 67.91 -15.38
N GLU A 182 10.53 67.65 -14.28
CA GLU A 182 11.11 68.70 -13.42
C GLU A 182 12.62 68.91 -13.67
N ARG A 183 13.15 68.40 -14.79
CA ARG A 183 14.53 68.64 -15.25
C ARG A 183 14.48 69.30 -16.66
#